data_138d42d331554af46f31e2296566c617
#
_entry.id   138d42d331554af46f31e2296566c617
#
_cell.length_a   1.000
_cell.length_b   1.000
_cell.length_c   1.000
_cell.angle_alpha   90.00
_cell.angle_beta   90.00
_cell.angle_gamma   90.00
#
_symmetry.space_group_name_H-M   'P 1'
#
loop_
_entity.id
_entity.type
_entity.pdbx_description
1 polymer ?
#
loop_
_entity_poly.entity_id
_entity_poly.type
_entity_poly.pdbx_seq_one_letter_code
_entity_poly.pdbx_strand_id
1 'polypeptide(L)'
;MQFIRNDKLYDTDTAKLIETEYKYFYQPKSYVDKETHHSLYKKSNGEFFLIKEEYERIQRGLYPISKPTIEPLTEEEAKKWAEDNLSTTKYINTFGPISE
;
A
#
# COMPACT_ATOMS: atom_id res chain seq x y z
N MET A 1 0.16 -10.77 -7.79
CA MET A 1 -1.19 -10.91 -7.15
C MET A 1 -2.25 -10.33 -8.07
N GLN A 2 -3.37 -11.00 -8.16
CA GLN A 2 -4.52 -10.54 -8.94
C GLN A 2 -5.77 -10.53 -8.08
N PHE A 3 -6.57 -9.47 -8.23
CA PHE A 3 -7.83 -9.29 -7.52
C PHE A 3 -8.90 -8.82 -8.50
N ILE A 4 -10.13 -9.25 -8.30
CA ILE A 4 -11.29 -8.75 -9.05
C ILE A 4 -12.22 -8.05 -8.07
N ARG A 5 -12.56 -6.80 -8.36
CA ARG A 5 -13.52 -5.98 -7.58
C ARG A 5 -14.37 -5.16 -8.54
N ASN A 6 -15.69 -5.27 -8.42
CA ASN A 6 -16.64 -4.54 -9.28
C ASN A 6 -16.35 -4.75 -10.77
N ASP A 7 -16.12 -6.01 -11.17
CA ASP A 7 -15.79 -6.42 -12.55
C ASP A 7 -14.51 -5.79 -13.12
N LYS A 8 -13.62 -5.29 -12.26
CA LYS A 8 -12.32 -4.74 -12.64
C LYS A 8 -11.20 -5.62 -12.13
N LEU A 9 -10.19 -5.80 -12.96
CA LEU A 9 -8.96 -6.51 -12.58
C LEU A 9 -7.96 -5.54 -11.95
N TYR A 10 -7.38 -5.97 -10.83
CA TYR A 10 -6.29 -5.28 -10.14
C TYR A 10 -5.12 -6.26 -10.04
N ASP A 11 -4.05 -5.99 -10.79
CA ASP A 11 -2.91 -6.88 -10.91
C ASP A 11 -1.62 -6.15 -10.53
N THR A 12 -0.96 -6.61 -9.47
CA THR A 12 0.29 -6.00 -9.00
C THR A 12 1.45 -6.23 -9.97
N ASP A 13 1.37 -7.23 -10.85
CA ASP A 13 2.43 -7.49 -11.82
C ASP A 13 2.40 -6.52 -13.00
N THR A 14 1.24 -5.97 -13.35
CA THR A 14 1.07 -5.03 -14.46
C THR A 14 0.93 -3.58 -14.00
N ALA A 15 0.56 -3.35 -12.75
CA ALA A 15 0.47 -2.02 -12.18
C ALA A 15 1.84 -1.53 -11.71
N LYS A 16 2.00 -0.22 -11.65
CA LYS A 16 3.23 0.39 -11.14
C LYS A 16 3.13 0.57 -9.63
N LEU A 17 4.08 0.01 -8.89
CA LEU A 17 4.23 0.28 -7.47
C LEU A 17 4.72 1.72 -7.26
N ILE A 18 3.97 2.52 -6.53
CA ILE A 18 4.33 3.90 -6.21
C ILE A 18 5.16 3.95 -4.92
N GLU A 19 4.63 3.37 -3.84
CA GLU A 19 5.29 3.38 -2.53
C GLU A 19 4.72 2.29 -1.64
N THR A 20 5.53 1.80 -0.70
CA THR A 20 5.09 0.92 0.39
C THR A 20 5.36 1.61 1.72
N GLU A 21 4.34 1.69 2.57
CA GLU A 21 4.46 2.15 3.94
C GLU A 21 4.54 0.95 4.87
N TYR A 22 5.56 0.93 5.74
CA TYR A 22 5.77 -0.12 6.73
C TYR A 22 5.44 0.43 8.11
N LYS A 23 4.56 -0.24 8.86
CA LYS A 23 4.26 0.11 10.25
C LYS A 23 4.55 -1.06 11.17
N TYR A 24 5.19 -0.74 12.29
CA TYR A 24 5.54 -1.71 13.33
C TYR A 24 4.68 -1.46 14.55
N PHE A 25 4.11 -2.52 15.10
CA PHE A 25 3.36 -2.49 16.35
C PHE A 25 4.10 -3.29 17.38
N TYR A 26 4.79 -2.59 18.28
CA TYR A 26 5.54 -3.20 19.37
C TYR A 26 4.59 -3.68 20.47
N GLN A 27 4.74 -4.93 20.89
CA GLN A 27 3.93 -5.54 21.94
C GLN A 27 4.86 -6.02 23.06
N PRO A 28 5.11 -5.17 24.09
CA PRO A 28 6.13 -5.46 25.12
C PRO A 28 5.86 -6.68 25.97
N LYS A 29 4.61 -7.16 26.03
CA LYS A 29 4.24 -8.37 26.79
C LYS A 29 4.15 -9.62 25.91
N SER A 30 4.51 -9.51 24.65
CA SER A 30 4.48 -10.61 23.70
C SER A 30 5.83 -10.74 23.02
N TYR A 31 6.21 -11.97 22.67
CA TYR A 31 7.41 -12.22 21.85
C TYR A 31 7.13 -11.99 20.36
N VAL A 32 5.95 -11.51 20.02
CA VAL A 32 5.49 -11.32 18.64
C VAL A 32 5.20 -9.85 18.41
N ASP A 33 5.89 -9.26 17.46
CA ASP A 33 5.58 -7.92 16.97
C ASP A 33 4.71 -8.05 15.72
N LYS A 34 3.82 -7.08 15.51
CA LYS A 34 3.01 -7.00 14.31
C LYS A 34 3.61 -5.98 13.36
N GLU A 35 3.52 -6.28 12.06
CA GLU A 35 3.98 -5.41 11.00
C GLU A 35 2.93 -5.35 9.91
N THR A 36 2.62 -4.15 9.41
CA THR A 36 1.71 -3.97 8.28
C THR A 36 2.44 -3.31 7.12
N HIS A 37 2.13 -3.78 5.91
CA HIS A 37 2.66 -3.20 4.67
C HIS A 37 1.48 -2.70 3.86
N HIS A 38 1.45 -1.39 3.60
CA HIS A 38 0.45 -0.76 2.74
C HIS A 38 1.15 -0.27 1.48
N SER A 39 0.77 -0.79 0.33
CA SER A 39 1.43 -0.49 -0.95
C SER A 39 0.44 0.18 -1.90
N LEU A 40 0.79 1.37 -2.37
CA LEU A 40 0.00 2.10 -3.36
C LEU A 40 0.48 1.74 -4.76
N TYR A 41 -0.48 1.35 -5.61
CA TYR A 41 -0.26 1.01 -7.02
C TYR A 41 -1.07 1.93 -7.92
N LYS A 42 -0.53 2.17 -9.10
CA LYS A 42 -1.22 2.88 -10.18
C LYS A 42 -1.29 1.98 -11.40
N LYS A 43 -2.51 1.74 -11.91
CA LYS A 43 -2.72 0.99 -13.14
C LYS A 43 -2.31 1.84 -14.37
N SER A 44 -2.06 1.19 -15.49
CA SER A 44 -1.75 1.88 -16.74
C SER A 44 -2.86 2.82 -17.22
N ASN A 45 -4.11 2.55 -16.83
CA ASN A 45 -5.26 3.41 -17.14
C ASN A 45 -5.43 4.59 -16.16
N GLY A 46 -4.54 4.72 -15.17
CA GLY A 46 -4.57 5.81 -14.20
C GLY A 46 -5.33 5.52 -12.90
N GLU A 47 -5.99 4.37 -12.80
CA GLU A 47 -6.69 3.99 -11.57
C GLU A 47 -5.70 3.61 -10.46
N PHE A 48 -6.05 3.92 -9.22
CA PHE A 48 -5.22 3.62 -8.04
C PHE A 48 -5.83 2.53 -7.18
N PHE A 49 -4.98 1.76 -6.52
CA PHE A 49 -5.41 0.81 -5.50
C PHE A 49 -4.33 0.61 -4.45
N LEU A 50 -4.77 0.20 -3.27
CA LEU A 50 -3.90 -0.05 -2.12
C LEU A 50 -3.95 -1.55 -1.79
N ILE A 51 -2.79 -2.16 -1.64
CA ILE A 51 -2.67 -3.53 -1.13
C ILE A 51 -2.25 -3.45 0.33
N LYS A 52 -2.98 -4.14 1.20
CA LYS A 52 -2.69 -4.21 2.63
C LYS A 52 -2.29 -5.63 3.00
N GLU A 53 -1.12 -5.76 3.62
CA GLU A 53 -0.57 -7.03 4.08
C GLU A 53 -0.28 -6.92 5.57
N GLU A 54 -0.62 -7.96 6.33
CA GLU A 54 -0.36 -8.03 7.77
C GLU A 54 0.55 -9.20 8.07
N TYR A 55 1.56 -8.96 8.90
CA TYR A 55 2.56 -9.93 9.27
C TYR A 55 2.78 -9.98 10.78
N GLU A 56 3.25 -11.12 11.25
CA GLU A 56 3.83 -11.27 12.58
C GLU A 56 5.33 -11.48 12.42
N ARG A 57 6.11 -10.73 13.23
CA ARG A 57 7.56 -10.93 13.31
C ARG A 57 7.85 -11.75 14.55
N ILE A 58 8.34 -12.95 14.36
CA ILE A 58 8.72 -13.88 15.42
C ILE A 58 10.20 -14.18 15.25
N GLN A 59 11.02 -13.78 16.23
CA GLN A 59 12.48 -13.89 16.16
C GLN A 59 13.00 -13.19 14.89
N ARG A 60 13.55 -13.94 13.94
CA ARG A 60 14.09 -13.40 12.68
C ARG A 60 13.16 -13.61 11.48
N GLY A 61 12.00 -14.23 11.70
CA GLY A 61 11.04 -14.55 10.65
C GLY A 61 9.91 -13.55 10.55
N LEU A 62 9.43 -13.34 9.33
CA LEU A 62 8.25 -12.53 9.03
C LEU A 62 7.19 -13.46 8.44
N TYR A 63 6.06 -13.60 9.11
CA TYR A 63 5.03 -14.56 8.75
C TYR A 63 3.70 -13.86 8.46
N PRO A 64 3.06 -14.09 7.30
CA PRO A 64 1.76 -13.50 7.01
C PRO A 64 0.70 -14.01 7.98
N ILE A 65 -0.14 -13.11 8.51
CA ILE A 65 -1.24 -13.45 9.44
C ILE A 65 -2.52 -13.71 8.65
N SER A 66 -2.69 -13.04 7.53
CA SER A 66 -3.91 -13.10 6.72
C SER A 66 -3.55 -12.97 5.24
N LYS A 67 -4.54 -13.24 4.39
CA LYS A 67 -4.37 -12.99 2.96
C LYS A 67 -4.30 -11.48 2.71
N PRO A 68 -3.51 -11.03 1.73
CA PRO A 68 -3.51 -9.63 1.33
C PRO A 68 -4.92 -9.17 0.97
N THR A 69 -5.24 -7.93 1.32
CA THR A 69 -6.50 -7.30 0.96
C THR A 69 -6.24 -6.15 -0.01
N ILE A 70 -7.24 -5.85 -0.83
CA ILE A 70 -7.19 -4.77 -1.79
C ILE A 70 -8.24 -3.71 -1.46
N GLU A 71 -7.87 -2.46 -1.66
CA GLU A 71 -8.77 -1.31 -1.57
C GLU A 71 -8.59 -0.45 -2.80
N PRO A 72 -9.54 -0.49 -3.76
CA PRO A 72 -9.54 0.48 -4.86
C PRO A 72 -9.70 1.89 -4.31
N LEU A 73 -8.92 2.84 -4.83
CA LEU A 73 -8.93 4.22 -4.39
C LEU A 73 -9.34 5.15 -5.52
N THR A 74 -10.09 6.20 -5.18
CA THR A 74 -10.24 7.34 -6.07
C THR A 74 -8.93 8.11 -6.11
N GLU A 75 -8.75 9.00 -7.10
CA GLU A 75 -7.56 9.84 -7.16
C GLU A 75 -7.41 10.70 -5.91
N GLU A 76 -8.52 11.24 -5.37
CA GLU A 76 -8.51 12.03 -4.13
C GLU A 76 -8.05 11.21 -2.94
N GLU A 77 -8.56 9.99 -2.80
CA GLU A 77 -8.15 9.07 -1.73
C GLU A 77 -6.66 8.72 -1.84
N ALA A 78 -6.18 8.46 -3.07
CA ALA A 78 -4.77 8.18 -3.33
C ALA A 78 -3.90 9.39 -2.96
N LYS A 79 -4.33 10.62 -3.29
CA LYS A 79 -3.62 11.85 -2.93
C LYS A 79 -3.54 12.04 -1.42
N LYS A 80 -4.61 11.77 -0.69
CA LYS A 80 -4.60 11.86 0.78
C LYS A 80 -3.62 10.88 1.41
N TRP A 81 -3.61 9.65 0.94
CA TRP A 81 -2.64 8.66 1.40
C TRP A 81 -1.21 9.11 1.07
N ALA A 82 -1.01 9.64 -0.13
CA ALA A 82 0.29 10.07 -0.62
C ALA A 82 0.85 11.27 0.14
N GLU A 83 0.00 12.20 0.60
CA GLU A 83 0.42 13.36 1.40
C GLU A 83 1.21 12.95 2.63
N ASP A 84 0.81 11.84 3.26
CA ASP A 84 1.45 11.34 4.49
C ASP A 84 2.61 10.38 4.22
N ASN A 85 2.69 9.80 3.03
CA ASN A 85 3.58 8.67 2.77
C ASN A 85 4.59 8.87 1.64
N LEU A 86 4.40 9.84 0.76
CA LEU A 86 5.34 10.11 -0.33
C LEU A 86 6.23 11.32 -0.04
N SER A 87 7.44 11.28 -0.59
CA SER A 87 8.25 12.48 -0.70
C SER A 87 7.58 13.48 -1.65
N THR A 88 7.92 14.75 -1.55
CA THR A 88 7.42 15.79 -2.44
C THR A 88 7.69 15.45 -3.89
N THR A 89 8.90 14.99 -4.20
CA THR A 89 9.29 14.61 -5.57
C THR A 89 8.42 13.47 -6.10
N LYS A 90 8.20 12.40 -5.31
CA LYS A 90 7.34 11.30 -5.72
C LYS A 90 5.89 11.72 -5.90
N TYR A 91 5.40 12.59 -5.03
CA TYR A 91 4.04 13.12 -5.13
C TYR A 91 3.84 13.86 -6.46
N ILE A 92 4.74 14.77 -6.78
CA ILE A 92 4.67 15.55 -8.03
C ILE A 92 4.79 14.64 -9.25
N ASN A 93 5.70 13.65 -9.21
CA ASN A 93 5.87 12.70 -10.31
C ASN A 93 4.63 11.83 -10.53
N THR A 94 3.86 11.57 -9.48
CA THR A 94 2.66 10.73 -9.54
C THR A 94 1.41 11.51 -9.93
N PHE A 95 1.22 12.68 -9.35
CA PHE A 95 -0.04 13.45 -9.48
C PHE A 95 0.09 14.75 -10.25
N GLY A 96 1.30 15.20 -10.52
CA GLY A 96 1.56 16.46 -11.22
C GLY A 96 1.86 17.63 -10.30
N PRO A 97 2.03 18.84 -10.87
CA PRO A 97 2.43 20.01 -10.11
C PRO A 97 1.44 20.37 -8.98
N ILE A 98 2.00 20.90 -7.89
CA ILE A 98 1.22 21.32 -6.71
C ILE A 98 1.16 22.84 -6.70
N SER A 99 0.00 23.38 -6.34
CA SER A 99 -0.16 24.81 -6.11
C SER A 99 0.55 25.23 -4.82
N GLU A 100 1.20 26.36 -4.85
CA GLU A 100 1.80 26.96 -3.66
C GLU A 100 0.77 27.74 -2.85
#